data_4a44b1cffd37e1e602405e815f5aedca
#
_entry.id   4a44b1cffd37e1e602405e815f5aedca
#
_cell.length_a   1.000
_cell.length_b   1.000
_cell.length_c   1.000
_cell.angle_alpha   90.00
_cell.angle_beta   90.00
_cell.angle_gamma   90.00
#
_symmetry.space_group_name_H-M   'P 1'
#
loop_
_entity.id
_entity.type
_entity.pdbx_description
1 polymer ?
#
loop_
_entity_poly.entity_id
_entity_poly.type
_entity_poly.pdbx_seq_one_letter_code
_entity_poly.pdbx_strand_id
1 'polypeptide(L)'
;MRRLDSAQADFEVQITALLRAAATRDEALAKQVADIIQAVRGRGDAALLEYTRALDGLDVTEPGQLEVAPARMAAALDALDADQRDALEQAAERIRAYAAHQKVSGWQYQDTHGNTLGQLVRPLERVGVYAPGGRAAYPSSVLMNAVPAQVAGVDEIILVSPAAKGQVNPLVLAAAAVAGVNRMFTIGGAQAVAALAFGTATVHAVDKIVGPGNAWVAAAKRQVYGQVGIDMIAGPSEVLIIGDGSVDPDWIALDLFAQAEHDEDARALLLGRR
;
A
#
# COMPACT_ATOMS: atom_id res chain seq x y z
N MET A 1 -21.20 8.66 17.44
CA MET A 1 -20.85 7.34 18.05
C MET A 1 -22.10 6.49 18.15
N ARG A 2 -22.09 5.27 17.60
CA ARG A 2 -23.18 4.28 17.75
C ARG A 2 -22.93 3.46 19.01
N ARG A 3 -23.97 3.22 19.79
CA ARG A 3 -23.90 2.42 21.02
C ARG A 3 -24.83 1.21 20.87
N LEU A 4 -24.30 0.02 21.11
CA LEU A 4 -25.05 -1.23 21.15
C LEU A 4 -25.01 -1.77 22.59
N ASP A 5 -26.09 -2.40 23.02
CA ASP A 5 -26.21 -2.98 24.36
C ASP A 5 -26.65 -4.43 24.23
N SER A 6 -25.79 -5.34 24.68
CA SER A 6 -26.07 -6.80 24.62
C SER A 6 -27.28 -7.26 25.43
N ALA A 7 -27.78 -6.44 26.35
CA ALA A 7 -28.99 -6.73 27.11
C ALA A 7 -30.28 -6.38 26.35
N GLN A 8 -30.20 -5.66 25.22
CA GLN A 8 -31.38 -5.32 24.43
C GLN A 8 -31.79 -6.49 23.52
N ALA A 9 -33.09 -6.68 23.37
CA ALA A 9 -33.66 -7.80 22.61
C ALA A 9 -33.29 -7.76 21.10
N ASP A 10 -33.00 -6.59 20.57
CA ASP A 10 -32.64 -6.36 19.15
C ASP A 10 -31.14 -6.30 18.89
N PHE A 11 -30.28 -6.59 19.87
CA PHE A 11 -28.83 -6.54 19.76
C PHE A 11 -28.29 -7.36 18.58
N GLU A 12 -28.73 -8.61 18.44
CA GLU A 12 -28.33 -9.50 17.34
C GLU A 12 -28.73 -8.97 15.97
N VAL A 13 -29.89 -8.34 15.87
CA VAL A 13 -30.40 -7.72 14.64
C VAL A 13 -29.52 -6.52 14.27
N GLN A 14 -29.18 -5.68 15.25
CA GLN A 14 -28.35 -4.49 15.03
C GLN A 14 -26.92 -4.84 14.61
N ILE A 15 -26.31 -5.84 15.24
CA ILE A 15 -24.96 -6.32 14.89
C ILE A 15 -24.96 -6.95 13.49
N THR A 16 -25.95 -7.79 13.18
CA THR A 16 -26.09 -8.42 11.86
C THR A 16 -26.26 -7.37 10.76
N ALA A 17 -27.06 -6.33 11.01
CA ALA A 17 -27.23 -5.22 10.05
C ALA A 17 -25.93 -4.45 9.81
N LEU A 18 -25.13 -4.25 10.88
CA LEU A 18 -23.81 -3.60 10.76
C LEU A 18 -22.85 -4.40 9.87
N LEU A 19 -22.81 -5.72 10.04
CA LEU A 19 -21.94 -6.62 9.26
C LEU A 19 -22.38 -6.72 7.79
N ARG A 20 -23.70 -6.81 7.54
CA ARG A 20 -24.24 -6.88 6.17
C ARG A 20 -24.01 -5.60 5.36
N ALA A 21 -24.11 -4.44 5.99
CA ALA A 21 -23.87 -3.16 5.31
C ALA A 21 -22.43 -3.04 4.76
N ALA A 22 -21.47 -3.63 5.46
CA ALA A 22 -20.08 -3.71 4.98
C ALA A 22 -19.95 -4.59 3.73
N ALA A 23 -20.55 -5.80 3.72
CA ALA A 23 -20.46 -6.73 2.61
C ALA A 23 -21.05 -6.19 1.29
N THR A 24 -22.21 -5.52 1.34
CA THR A 24 -22.86 -4.94 0.15
C THR A 24 -22.04 -3.81 -0.47
N ARG A 25 -21.34 -3.01 0.36
CA ARG A 25 -20.45 -1.94 -0.14
C ARG A 25 -19.27 -2.53 -0.89
N ASP A 26 -18.71 -3.65 -0.43
CA ASP A 26 -17.59 -4.35 -1.05
C ASP A 26 -17.92 -4.89 -2.45
N GLU A 27 -19.13 -5.39 -2.69
CA GLU A 27 -19.55 -5.89 -4.00
C GLU A 27 -19.65 -4.78 -5.06
N ALA A 28 -20.25 -3.64 -4.71
CA ALA A 28 -20.37 -2.50 -5.62
C ALA A 28 -18.99 -1.94 -6.00
N LEU A 29 -18.09 -1.83 -5.01
CA LEU A 29 -16.73 -1.41 -5.22
C LEU A 29 -15.96 -2.38 -6.12
N ALA A 30 -16.12 -3.68 -5.90
CA ALA A 30 -15.43 -4.71 -6.68
C ALA A 30 -15.79 -4.63 -8.17
N LYS A 31 -17.05 -4.33 -8.51
CA LYS A 31 -17.48 -4.14 -9.89
C LYS A 31 -16.83 -2.92 -10.55
N GLN A 32 -16.83 -1.78 -9.87
CA GLN A 32 -16.20 -0.56 -10.39
C GLN A 32 -14.69 -0.74 -10.61
N VAL A 33 -14.03 -1.43 -9.68
CA VAL A 33 -12.61 -1.76 -9.79
C VAL A 33 -12.34 -2.70 -10.98
N ALA A 34 -13.22 -3.69 -11.23
CA ALA A 34 -13.11 -4.57 -12.40
C ALA A 34 -13.16 -3.78 -13.71
N ASP A 35 -14.06 -2.81 -13.81
CA ASP A 35 -14.21 -1.96 -15.00
C ASP A 35 -12.92 -1.13 -15.24
N ILE A 36 -12.33 -0.56 -14.18
CA ILE A 36 -11.06 0.17 -14.26
C ILE A 36 -9.91 -0.75 -14.72
N ILE A 37 -9.80 -1.93 -14.13
CA ILE A 37 -8.76 -2.91 -14.48
C ILE A 37 -8.87 -3.30 -15.95
N GLN A 38 -10.07 -3.63 -16.43
CA GLN A 38 -10.29 -4.00 -17.83
C GLN A 38 -9.99 -2.84 -18.79
N ALA A 39 -10.34 -1.62 -18.42
CA ALA A 39 -10.04 -0.43 -19.21
C ALA A 39 -8.52 -0.20 -19.35
N VAL A 40 -7.76 -0.27 -18.24
CA VAL A 40 -6.29 -0.10 -18.26
C VAL A 40 -5.64 -1.25 -19.04
N ARG A 41 -6.07 -2.50 -18.83
CA ARG A 41 -5.57 -3.66 -19.57
C ARG A 41 -5.79 -3.55 -21.09
N GLY A 42 -6.95 -3.02 -21.50
CA GLY A 42 -7.31 -2.93 -22.91
C GLY A 42 -6.80 -1.69 -23.65
N ARG A 43 -6.69 -0.53 -22.95
CA ARG A 43 -6.36 0.76 -23.53
C ARG A 43 -5.04 1.35 -23.05
N GLY A 44 -4.35 0.69 -22.10
CA GLY A 44 -3.04 1.10 -21.60
C GLY A 44 -3.03 2.53 -21.04
N ASP A 45 -2.04 3.31 -21.48
CA ASP A 45 -1.82 4.69 -21.02
C ASP A 45 -3.02 5.61 -21.25
N ALA A 46 -3.81 5.39 -22.30
CA ALA A 46 -5.00 6.21 -22.54
C ALA A 46 -6.03 6.09 -21.41
N ALA A 47 -6.29 4.88 -20.92
CA ALA A 47 -7.16 4.66 -19.77
C ALA A 47 -6.52 5.16 -18.47
N LEU A 48 -5.20 4.95 -18.31
CA LEU A 48 -4.47 5.42 -17.14
C LEU A 48 -4.58 6.94 -16.99
N LEU A 49 -4.37 7.70 -18.06
CA LEU A 49 -4.53 9.16 -18.08
C LEU A 49 -5.98 9.59 -17.79
N GLU A 50 -6.97 8.92 -18.40
CA GLU A 50 -8.38 9.21 -18.19
C GLU A 50 -8.76 9.08 -16.70
N TYR A 51 -8.43 7.96 -16.08
CA TYR A 51 -8.74 7.72 -14.67
C TYR A 51 -7.93 8.61 -13.72
N THR A 52 -6.65 8.88 -14.03
CA THR A 52 -5.83 9.78 -13.22
C THR A 52 -6.39 11.22 -13.23
N ARG A 53 -6.87 11.70 -14.37
CA ARG A 53 -7.56 12.99 -14.44
C ARG A 53 -8.87 13.00 -13.68
N ALA A 54 -9.69 11.95 -13.85
CA ALA A 54 -11.02 11.88 -13.27
C ALA A 54 -11.02 11.66 -11.75
N LEU A 55 -10.12 10.80 -11.25
CA LEU A 55 -10.12 10.34 -9.86
C LEU A 55 -9.08 11.05 -8.99
N ASP A 56 -7.89 11.34 -9.54
CA ASP A 56 -6.81 12.00 -8.80
C ASP A 56 -6.80 13.52 -9.03
N GLY A 57 -7.62 14.03 -9.97
CA GLY A 57 -7.71 15.46 -10.29
C GLY A 57 -6.40 16.05 -10.85
N LEU A 58 -5.57 15.19 -11.46
CA LEU A 58 -4.29 15.58 -12.02
C LEU A 58 -4.47 16.01 -13.50
N ASP A 59 -4.15 17.26 -13.82
CA ASP A 59 -4.22 17.77 -15.19
C ASP A 59 -2.98 17.34 -15.99
N VAL A 60 -3.08 16.16 -16.59
CA VAL A 60 -2.03 15.55 -17.42
C VAL A 60 -2.60 15.17 -18.78
N THR A 61 -1.84 15.43 -19.84
CA THR A 61 -2.24 15.13 -21.23
C THR A 61 -1.36 14.04 -21.85
N GLU A 62 -0.15 13.90 -21.36
CA GLU A 62 0.86 12.96 -21.88
C GLU A 62 1.28 11.97 -20.79
N PRO A 63 1.44 10.67 -21.11
CA PRO A 63 1.82 9.65 -20.13
C PRO A 63 3.16 9.93 -19.43
N GLY A 64 4.13 10.53 -20.13
CA GLY A 64 5.43 10.90 -19.55
C GLY A 64 5.33 11.92 -18.41
N GLN A 65 4.25 12.71 -18.32
CA GLN A 65 4.03 13.65 -17.22
C GLN A 65 3.68 12.95 -15.90
N LEU A 66 3.31 11.68 -15.95
CA LEU A 66 3.04 10.88 -14.74
C LEU A 66 4.33 10.43 -14.06
N GLU A 67 5.45 10.38 -14.80
CA GLU A 67 6.72 9.92 -14.25
C GLU A 67 7.48 11.06 -13.55
N VAL A 68 7.96 10.77 -12.37
CA VAL A 68 8.83 11.66 -11.60
C VAL A 68 10.28 11.38 -12.00
N ALA A 69 10.95 12.37 -12.56
CA ALA A 69 12.36 12.24 -12.92
C ALA A 69 13.22 11.85 -11.69
N PRO A 70 14.17 10.92 -11.82
CA PRO A 70 15.07 10.53 -10.71
C PRO A 70 15.79 11.72 -10.06
N ALA A 71 16.19 12.70 -10.87
CA ALA A 71 16.82 13.93 -10.37
C ALA A 71 15.91 14.72 -9.39
N ARG A 72 14.58 14.65 -9.56
CA ARG A 72 13.64 15.30 -8.64
C ARG A 72 13.57 14.59 -7.28
N MET A 73 13.69 13.26 -7.26
CA MET A 73 13.80 12.50 -6.00
C MET A 73 15.08 12.85 -5.24
N ALA A 74 16.21 12.86 -5.97
CA ALA A 74 17.50 13.25 -5.38
C ALA A 74 17.49 14.70 -4.86
N ALA A 75 16.98 15.65 -5.65
CA ALA A 75 16.88 17.04 -5.24
C ALA A 75 15.97 17.23 -4.00
N ALA A 76 14.91 16.42 -3.86
CA ALA A 76 14.07 16.46 -2.68
C ALA A 76 14.80 15.99 -1.42
N LEU A 77 15.66 14.97 -1.54
CA LEU A 77 16.51 14.51 -0.43
C LEU A 77 17.55 15.59 -0.04
N ASP A 78 18.16 16.23 -1.03
CA ASP A 78 19.18 17.28 -0.79
C ASP A 78 18.57 18.55 -0.17
N ALA A 79 17.27 18.80 -0.41
CA ALA A 79 16.56 19.96 0.13
C ALA A 79 16.01 19.78 1.55
N LEU A 80 16.09 18.58 2.12
CA LEU A 80 15.68 18.34 3.51
C LEU A 80 16.65 19.03 4.48
N ASP A 81 16.12 19.46 5.64
CA ASP A 81 16.98 19.79 6.76
C ASP A 81 17.74 18.57 7.26
N ALA A 82 18.84 18.83 8.01
CA ALA A 82 19.74 17.78 8.45
C ALA A 82 19.04 16.74 9.35
N ASP A 83 18.12 17.16 10.21
CA ASP A 83 17.42 16.29 11.16
C ASP A 83 16.44 15.37 10.43
N GLN A 84 15.70 15.88 9.45
CA GLN A 84 14.78 15.11 8.62
C GLN A 84 15.53 14.08 7.77
N ARG A 85 16.63 14.50 7.15
CA ARG A 85 17.49 13.62 6.35
C ARG A 85 18.04 12.48 7.20
N ASP A 86 18.64 12.81 8.35
CA ASP A 86 19.22 11.84 9.26
C ASP A 86 18.16 10.84 9.75
N ALA A 87 16.96 11.31 10.10
CA ALA A 87 15.85 10.47 10.52
C ALA A 87 15.43 9.46 9.42
N LEU A 88 15.34 9.89 8.15
CA LEU A 88 15.01 9.01 7.03
C LEU A 88 16.12 7.98 6.76
N GLU A 89 17.37 8.41 6.77
CA GLU A 89 18.53 7.52 6.54
C GLU A 89 18.66 6.49 7.65
N GLN A 90 18.51 6.89 8.92
CA GLN A 90 18.49 5.97 10.07
C GLN A 90 17.33 4.98 10.03
N ALA A 91 16.12 5.44 9.65
CA ALA A 91 14.97 4.56 9.48
C ALA A 91 15.23 3.51 8.39
N ALA A 92 15.76 3.93 7.24
CA ALA A 92 16.10 3.03 6.14
C ALA A 92 17.15 2.00 6.56
N GLU A 93 18.20 2.42 7.32
CA GLU A 93 19.24 1.52 7.80
C GLU A 93 18.72 0.46 8.77
N ARG A 94 17.83 0.86 9.70
CA ARG A 94 17.17 -0.09 10.61
C ARG A 94 16.31 -1.12 9.88
N ILE A 95 15.55 -0.67 8.85
CA ILE A 95 14.75 -1.56 8.02
C ILE A 95 15.66 -2.50 7.22
N ARG A 96 16.77 -2.00 6.66
CA ARG A 96 17.75 -2.79 5.92
C ARG A 96 18.38 -3.87 6.79
N ALA A 97 18.81 -3.50 7.99
CA ALA A 97 19.38 -4.43 8.95
C ALA A 97 18.40 -5.54 9.31
N TYR A 98 17.13 -5.19 9.58
CA TYR A 98 16.09 -6.17 9.86
C TYR A 98 15.79 -7.08 8.65
N ALA A 99 15.60 -6.50 7.46
CA ALA A 99 15.30 -7.24 6.24
C ALA A 99 16.43 -8.20 5.82
N ALA A 100 17.69 -7.86 6.13
CA ALA A 100 18.83 -8.73 5.87
C ALA A 100 18.72 -10.10 6.58
N HIS A 101 18.11 -10.15 7.76
CA HIS A 101 17.85 -11.38 8.49
C HIS A 101 16.70 -12.21 7.92
N GLN A 102 15.88 -11.64 7.05
CA GLN A 102 14.77 -12.33 6.38
C GLN A 102 15.18 -13.02 5.08
N LYS A 103 16.42 -12.83 4.62
CA LYS A 103 16.90 -13.45 3.38
C LYS A 103 16.95 -14.96 3.52
N VAL A 104 16.27 -15.66 2.60
CA VAL A 104 16.29 -17.11 2.50
C VAL A 104 17.41 -17.50 1.55
N SER A 105 18.24 -18.47 1.95
CA SER A 105 19.28 -19.05 1.09
C SER A 105 18.77 -20.29 0.38
N GLY A 106 19.21 -20.49 -0.87
CA GLY A 106 19.04 -21.74 -1.56
C GLY A 106 19.85 -22.86 -0.90
N TRP A 107 19.42 -24.09 -1.10
CA TRP A 107 20.13 -25.30 -0.60
C TRP A 107 19.97 -26.44 -1.58
N GLN A 108 20.92 -27.39 -1.54
CA GLN A 108 20.86 -28.67 -2.27
C GLN A 108 21.52 -29.79 -1.49
N TYR A 109 21.06 -31.01 -1.73
CA TYR A 109 21.67 -32.23 -1.21
C TYR A 109 21.46 -33.40 -2.18
N GLN A 110 22.22 -34.48 -2.00
CA GLN A 110 21.97 -35.76 -2.68
C GLN A 110 21.28 -36.75 -1.73
N ASP A 111 20.26 -37.39 -2.24
CA ASP A 111 19.60 -38.50 -1.51
C ASP A 111 20.41 -39.81 -1.59
N THR A 112 19.92 -40.85 -0.93
CA THR A 112 20.58 -42.17 -0.90
C THR A 112 20.60 -42.89 -2.25
N HIS A 113 19.86 -42.40 -3.24
CA HIS A 113 19.81 -42.94 -4.62
C HIS A 113 20.62 -42.10 -5.60
N GLY A 114 21.33 -41.07 -5.13
CA GLY A 114 22.14 -40.19 -5.96
C GLY A 114 21.36 -39.06 -6.66
N ASN A 115 20.08 -38.88 -6.37
CA ASN A 115 19.30 -37.75 -6.90
C ASN A 115 19.71 -36.47 -6.20
N THR A 116 19.87 -35.39 -6.98
CA THR A 116 20.08 -34.02 -6.45
C THR A 116 18.76 -33.34 -6.23
N LEU A 117 18.49 -32.91 -4.99
CA LEU A 117 17.31 -32.19 -4.58
C LEU A 117 17.73 -30.83 -3.97
N GLY A 118 16.93 -29.83 -4.18
CA GLY A 118 17.27 -28.49 -3.64
C GLY A 118 16.19 -27.45 -3.86
N GLN A 119 16.44 -26.27 -3.30
CA GLN A 119 15.63 -25.09 -3.47
C GLN A 119 16.51 -23.96 -4.03
N LEU A 120 16.11 -23.43 -5.19
CA LEU A 120 16.73 -22.28 -5.78
C LEU A 120 15.96 -21.02 -5.35
N VAL A 121 16.65 -20.08 -4.74
CA VAL A 121 16.08 -18.77 -4.33
C VAL A 121 16.69 -17.70 -5.22
N ARG A 122 15.84 -16.94 -5.90
CA ARG A 122 16.22 -15.82 -6.74
C ARG A 122 15.39 -14.60 -6.41
N PRO A 123 15.93 -13.35 -6.55
CA PRO A 123 15.13 -12.14 -6.49
C PRO A 123 14.09 -12.12 -7.62
N LEU A 124 13.03 -11.34 -7.41
CA LEU A 124 12.12 -10.94 -8.48
C LEU A 124 12.82 -9.91 -9.37
N GLU A 125 12.43 -9.83 -10.65
CA GLU A 125 13.00 -8.81 -11.55
C GLU A 125 12.45 -7.43 -11.21
N ARG A 126 11.13 -7.31 -11.04
CA ARG A 126 10.45 -6.03 -10.79
C ARG A 126 9.45 -6.11 -9.65
N VAL A 127 9.41 -5.07 -8.82
CA VAL A 127 8.43 -4.92 -7.74
C VAL A 127 7.78 -3.55 -7.84
N GLY A 128 6.45 -3.53 -7.83
CA GLY A 128 5.65 -2.32 -7.70
C GLY A 128 5.38 -2.03 -6.22
N VAL A 129 5.74 -0.84 -5.77
CA VAL A 129 5.46 -0.34 -4.42
C VAL A 129 4.32 0.66 -4.51
N TYR A 130 3.24 0.43 -3.81
CA TYR A 130 2.16 1.40 -3.64
C TYR A 130 2.38 2.15 -2.33
N ALA A 131 2.53 3.47 -2.40
CA ALA A 131 2.54 4.34 -1.23
C ALA A 131 1.30 5.24 -1.24
N PRO A 132 0.51 5.27 -0.16
CA PRO A 132 -0.63 6.17 -0.09
C PRO A 132 -0.19 7.62 -0.24
N GLY A 133 -1.02 8.41 -0.92
CA GLY A 133 -0.89 9.87 -1.02
C GLY A 133 -2.19 10.52 -0.56
N GLY A 134 -2.21 11.84 -0.40
CA GLY A 134 -3.41 12.59 -0.07
C GLY A 134 -3.28 13.37 1.23
N ARG A 135 -3.99 12.99 2.31
CA ARG A 135 -4.08 13.78 3.55
C ARG A 135 -2.78 13.82 4.35
N ALA A 136 -2.03 12.73 4.36
CA ALA A 136 -0.75 12.65 5.05
C ALA A 136 0.35 12.13 4.13
N ALA A 137 1.60 12.50 4.44
CA ALA A 137 2.78 11.92 3.80
C ALA A 137 3.13 10.62 4.51
N TYR A 138 3.44 9.58 3.72
CA TYR A 138 3.83 8.28 4.26
C TYR A 138 5.23 7.86 3.76
N PRO A 139 6.29 8.61 4.11
CA PRO A 139 7.67 8.23 3.76
C PRO A 139 8.04 6.88 4.38
N SER A 140 7.51 6.55 5.55
CA SER A 140 7.68 5.23 6.18
C SER A 140 7.15 4.09 5.33
N SER A 141 6.00 4.26 4.66
CA SER A 141 5.46 3.24 3.75
C SER A 141 6.37 3.00 2.55
N VAL A 142 7.01 4.04 2.03
CA VAL A 142 8.02 3.90 0.97
C VAL A 142 9.20 3.08 1.47
N LEU A 143 9.80 3.47 2.60
CA LEU A 143 10.96 2.78 3.18
C LEU A 143 10.64 1.32 3.53
N MET A 144 9.51 1.06 4.19
CA MET A 144 9.12 -0.28 4.66
C MET A 144 8.82 -1.26 3.52
N ASN A 145 8.54 -0.78 2.32
CA ASN A 145 8.27 -1.62 1.15
C ASN A 145 9.45 -1.68 0.18
N ALA A 146 10.09 -0.54 -0.12
CA ALA A 146 11.18 -0.48 -1.11
C ALA A 146 12.52 -1.01 -0.55
N VAL A 147 12.86 -0.72 0.70
CA VAL A 147 14.13 -1.19 1.30
C VAL A 147 14.20 -2.72 1.39
N PRO A 148 13.15 -3.46 1.83
CA PRO A 148 13.16 -4.92 1.76
C PRO A 148 13.28 -5.47 0.33
N ALA A 149 12.67 -4.83 -0.67
CA ALA A 149 12.83 -5.20 -2.06
C ALA A 149 14.28 -5.03 -2.54
N GLN A 150 14.92 -3.92 -2.18
CA GLN A 150 16.34 -3.68 -2.44
C GLN A 150 17.23 -4.73 -1.78
N VAL A 151 16.99 -5.05 -0.50
CA VAL A 151 17.74 -6.09 0.25
C VAL A 151 17.56 -7.46 -0.39
N ALA A 152 16.37 -7.78 -0.91
CA ALA A 152 16.09 -9.02 -1.64
C ALA A 152 16.86 -9.12 -2.97
N GLY A 153 17.38 -8.01 -3.50
CA GLY A 153 18.11 -7.94 -4.76
C GLY A 153 17.21 -7.75 -5.98
N VAL A 154 16.05 -7.10 -5.82
CA VAL A 154 15.16 -6.74 -6.93
C VAL A 154 15.84 -5.73 -7.83
N ASP A 155 15.84 -5.97 -9.15
CA ASP A 155 16.53 -5.14 -10.13
C ASP A 155 15.83 -3.80 -10.37
N GLU A 156 14.49 -3.79 -10.45
CA GLU A 156 13.71 -2.58 -10.70
C GLU A 156 12.56 -2.44 -9.67
N ILE A 157 12.62 -1.36 -8.90
CA ILE A 157 11.59 -0.98 -7.92
C ILE A 157 10.82 0.21 -8.50
N ILE A 158 9.52 0.01 -8.76
CA ILE A 158 8.62 1.02 -9.31
C ILE A 158 7.69 1.50 -8.21
N LEU A 159 7.79 2.76 -7.83
CA LEU A 159 6.91 3.39 -6.84
C LEU A 159 5.73 4.06 -7.54
N VAL A 160 4.52 3.82 -7.06
CA VAL A 160 3.33 4.58 -7.42
C VAL A 160 2.75 5.27 -6.20
N SER A 161 2.43 6.54 -6.33
CA SER A 161 1.83 7.33 -5.25
C SER A 161 0.97 8.44 -5.84
N PRO A 162 -0.31 8.58 -5.46
CA PRO A 162 -1.16 9.65 -5.98
C PRO A 162 -0.62 11.01 -5.55
N ALA A 163 -0.65 11.97 -6.47
CA ALA A 163 -0.20 13.33 -6.24
C ALA A 163 -1.40 14.23 -5.96
N ALA A 164 -1.63 14.58 -4.71
CA ALA A 164 -2.68 15.52 -4.34
C ALA A 164 -2.44 16.87 -5.03
N LYS A 165 -3.38 17.33 -5.87
CA LYS A 165 -3.28 18.59 -6.63
C LYS A 165 -1.98 18.71 -7.45
N GLY A 166 -1.49 17.59 -7.98
CA GLY A 166 -0.28 17.55 -8.81
C GLY A 166 1.04 17.63 -8.05
N GLN A 167 1.01 17.60 -6.72
CA GLN A 167 2.22 17.71 -5.90
C GLN A 167 2.43 16.42 -5.09
N VAL A 168 3.60 15.82 -5.27
CA VAL A 168 4.08 14.76 -4.39
C VAL A 168 4.78 15.39 -3.19
N ASN A 169 4.49 14.87 -2.00
CA ASN A 169 5.14 15.38 -0.79
C ASN A 169 6.68 15.19 -0.86
N PRO A 170 7.48 16.22 -0.55
CA PRO A 170 8.94 16.15 -0.61
C PRO A 170 9.54 15.01 0.23
N LEU A 171 8.95 14.68 1.38
CA LEU A 171 9.41 13.55 2.21
C LEU A 171 9.20 12.19 1.53
N VAL A 172 8.16 12.03 0.71
CA VAL A 172 7.93 10.81 -0.09
C VAL A 172 8.96 10.69 -1.21
N LEU A 173 9.29 11.80 -1.87
CA LEU A 173 10.35 11.85 -2.88
C LEU A 173 11.72 11.53 -2.28
N ALA A 174 12.05 12.12 -1.15
CA ALA A 174 13.29 11.88 -0.42
C ALA A 174 13.40 10.42 0.04
N ALA A 175 12.31 9.85 0.59
CA ALA A 175 12.27 8.45 0.99
C ALA A 175 12.46 7.51 -0.22
N ALA A 176 11.90 7.85 -1.39
CA ALA A 176 12.12 7.09 -2.62
C ALA A 176 13.60 7.10 -3.05
N ALA A 177 14.27 8.26 -2.93
CA ALA A 177 15.72 8.37 -3.19
C ALA A 177 16.54 7.52 -2.20
N VAL A 178 16.28 7.62 -0.90
CA VAL A 178 16.98 6.85 0.16
C VAL A 178 16.77 5.34 -0.01
N ALA A 179 15.56 4.92 -0.42
CA ALA A 179 15.22 3.51 -0.64
C ALA A 179 15.72 2.96 -1.98
N GLY A 180 16.34 3.78 -2.85
CA GLY A 180 16.85 3.34 -4.15
C GLY A 180 15.76 2.98 -5.15
N VAL A 181 14.62 3.68 -5.13
CA VAL A 181 13.53 3.52 -6.10
C VAL A 181 14.04 3.91 -7.50
N ASN A 182 13.86 3.03 -8.49
CA ASN A 182 14.33 3.23 -9.85
C ASN A 182 13.41 4.16 -10.64
N ARG A 183 12.10 3.97 -10.54
CA ARG A 183 11.07 4.76 -11.22
C ARG A 183 9.93 5.10 -10.28
N MET A 184 9.36 6.28 -10.44
CA MET A 184 8.22 6.72 -9.65
C MET A 184 7.15 7.35 -10.54
N PHE A 185 5.88 7.02 -10.30
CA PHE A 185 4.74 7.57 -11.03
C PHE A 185 3.72 8.20 -10.07
N THR A 186 3.16 9.32 -10.50
CA THR A 186 2.13 10.08 -9.76
C THR A 186 0.72 9.57 -10.08
N ILE A 187 0.51 8.29 -9.85
CA ILE A 187 -0.76 7.59 -10.09
C ILE A 187 -1.23 6.90 -8.81
N GLY A 188 -2.54 6.78 -8.64
CA GLY A 188 -3.14 6.17 -7.46
C GLY A 188 -4.24 5.15 -7.79
N GLY A 189 -4.96 4.69 -6.78
CA GLY A 189 -6.15 3.88 -6.93
C GLY A 189 -6.01 2.56 -7.68
N ALA A 190 -7.13 2.07 -8.18
CA ALA A 190 -7.19 0.81 -8.92
C ALA A 190 -6.45 0.88 -10.27
N GLN A 191 -6.42 2.06 -10.92
CA GLN A 191 -5.71 2.25 -12.18
C GLN A 191 -4.19 2.09 -12.05
N ALA A 192 -3.61 2.52 -10.91
CA ALA A 192 -2.18 2.31 -10.63
C ALA A 192 -1.86 0.83 -10.43
N VAL A 193 -2.70 0.10 -9.67
CA VAL A 193 -2.56 -1.35 -9.48
C VAL A 193 -2.68 -2.10 -10.81
N ALA A 194 -3.65 -1.71 -11.66
CA ALA A 194 -3.81 -2.31 -12.98
C ALA A 194 -2.60 -2.04 -13.89
N ALA A 195 -2.06 -0.81 -13.89
CA ALA A 195 -0.86 -0.47 -14.65
C ALA A 195 0.35 -1.30 -14.22
N LEU A 196 0.56 -1.49 -12.90
CA LEU A 196 1.63 -2.35 -12.39
C LEU A 196 1.43 -3.83 -12.74
N ALA A 197 0.18 -4.33 -12.72
CA ALA A 197 -0.11 -5.74 -12.98
C ALA A 197 0.00 -6.14 -14.45
N PHE A 198 -0.44 -5.29 -15.36
CA PHE A 198 -0.54 -5.62 -16.79
C PHE A 198 0.50 -4.89 -17.65
N GLY A 199 1.11 -3.85 -17.13
CA GLY A 199 1.95 -2.93 -17.87
C GLY A 199 1.14 -2.01 -18.77
N THR A 200 1.77 -0.91 -19.15
CA THR A 200 1.35 0.00 -20.22
C THR A 200 2.57 0.33 -21.08
N ALA A 201 2.46 1.21 -22.05
CA ALA A 201 3.64 1.66 -22.79
C ALA A 201 4.62 2.46 -21.89
N THR A 202 4.11 3.12 -20.84
CA THR A 202 4.92 3.95 -19.93
C THR A 202 5.30 3.23 -18.63
N VAL A 203 4.39 2.45 -18.04
CA VAL A 203 4.59 1.73 -16.76
C VAL A 203 4.89 0.26 -17.04
N HIS A 204 6.05 -0.22 -16.62
CA HIS A 204 6.39 -1.65 -16.76
C HIS A 204 5.51 -2.53 -15.88
N ALA A 205 5.11 -3.70 -16.40
CA ALA A 205 4.51 -4.74 -15.57
C ALA A 205 5.53 -5.26 -14.55
N VAL A 206 5.03 -5.60 -13.34
CA VAL A 206 5.85 -6.08 -12.23
C VAL A 206 5.48 -7.50 -11.83
N ASP A 207 6.40 -8.19 -11.13
CA ASP A 207 6.18 -9.56 -10.64
C ASP A 207 5.37 -9.57 -9.34
N LYS A 208 5.47 -8.50 -8.54
CA LYS A 208 4.78 -8.37 -7.26
C LYS A 208 4.43 -6.91 -6.95
N ILE A 209 3.23 -6.70 -6.41
CA ILE A 209 2.76 -5.40 -5.91
C ILE A 209 2.71 -5.46 -4.38
N VAL A 210 3.39 -4.53 -3.71
CA VAL A 210 3.43 -4.40 -2.26
C VAL A 210 3.00 -3.02 -1.81
N GLY A 211 2.61 -2.89 -0.57
CA GLY A 211 2.25 -1.63 0.06
C GLY A 211 0.77 -1.49 0.37
N PRO A 212 0.45 -0.67 1.39
CA PRO A 212 -0.92 -0.41 1.82
C PRO A 212 -1.61 0.56 0.86
N GLY A 213 -2.94 0.49 0.81
CA GLY A 213 -3.78 1.41 0.07
C GLY A 213 -5.19 1.43 0.62
N ASN A 214 -6.03 2.30 0.07
CA ASN A 214 -7.45 2.38 0.41
C ASN A 214 -8.25 1.15 -0.11
N ALA A 215 -9.56 1.14 0.12
CA ALA A 215 -10.45 0.05 -0.30
C ALA A 215 -10.37 -0.25 -1.81
N TRP A 216 -10.16 0.77 -2.66
CA TRP A 216 -10.01 0.61 -4.12
C TRP A 216 -8.72 -0.16 -4.47
N VAL A 217 -7.63 0.17 -3.80
CA VAL A 217 -6.34 -0.51 -3.97
C VAL A 217 -6.41 -1.94 -3.48
N ALA A 218 -7.02 -2.17 -2.31
CA ALA A 218 -7.21 -3.51 -1.74
C ALA A 218 -8.07 -4.39 -2.67
N ALA A 219 -9.18 -3.85 -3.19
CA ALA A 219 -10.04 -4.54 -4.15
C ALA A 219 -9.31 -4.83 -5.48
N ALA A 220 -8.50 -3.88 -5.96
CA ALA A 220 -7.70 -4.08 -7.17
C ALA A 220 -6.62 -5.15 -6.98
N LYS A 221 -5.87 -5.12 -5.88
CA LYS A 221 -4.87 -6.15 -5.55
C LYS A 221 -5.51 -7.54 -5.49
N ARG A 222 -6.70 -7.67 -4.89
CA ARG A 222 -7.45 -8.93 -4.86
C ARG A 222 -7.76 -9.45 -6.25
N GLN A 223 -8.16 -8.56 -7.18
CA GLN A 223 -8.58 -8.95 -8.53
C GLN A 223 -7.42 -9.26 -9.48
N VAL A 224 -6.25 -8.67 -9.26
CA VAL A 224 -5.06 -8.95 -10.07
C VAL A 224 -4.20 -10.08 -9.51
N TYR A 225 -4.51 -10.59 -8.32
CA TYR A 225 -3.80 -11.72 -7.73
C TYR A 225 -3.90 -12.97 -8.61
N GLY A 226 -2.76 -13.59 -8.87
CA GLY A 226 -2.63 -14.68 -9.83
C GLY A 226 -2.07 -14.24 -11.18
N GLN A 227 -2.36 -13.01 -11.62
CA GLN A 227 -1.65 -12.36 -12.72
C GLN A 227 -0.31 -11.78 -12.23
N VAL A 228 -0.34 -11.18 -11.06
CA VAL A 228 0.82 -10.60 -10.36
C VAL A 228 0.79 -11.07 -8.91
N GLY A 229 1.94 -11.22 -8.26
CA GLY A 229 2.02 -11.47 -6.82
C GLY A 229 1.58 -10.23 -6.02
N ILE A 230 1.06 -10.45 -4.82
CA ILE A 230 0.78 -9.36 -3.86
C ILE A 230 1.38 -9.69 -2.50
N ASP A 231 1.54 -8.69 -1.65
CA ASP A 231 1.92 -8.86 -0.24
C ASP A 231 0.75 -9.39 0.58
N MET A 232 -0.34 -8.60 0.66
CA MET A 232 -1.56 -8.92 1.40
C MET A 232 -2.73 -8.09 0.86
N ILE A 233 -3.96 -8.48 1.24
CA ILE A 233 -5.15 -7.68 1.05
C ILE A 233 -5.39 -6.96 2.37
N ALA A 234 -4.96 -5.69 2.45
CA ALA A 234 -5.24 -4.84 3.59
C ALA A 234 -6.66 -4.30 3.48
N GLY A 235 -7.50 -4.63 4.46
CA GLY A 235 -8.80 -3.97 4.63
C GLY A 235 -8.64 -2.63 5.35
N PRO A 236 -9.76 -1.89 5.56
CA PRO A 236 -9.76 -0.74 6.46
C PRO A 236 -9.23 -1.15 7.83
N SER A 237 -8.41 -0.28 8.43
CA SER A 237 -7.86 -0.56 9.76
C SER A 237 -8.98 -0.51 10.81
N GLU A 238 -9.03 -1.54 11.63
CA GLU A 238 -9.99 -1.66 12.73
C GLU A 238 -9.23 -1.83 14.05
N VAL A 239 -9.69 -1.17 15.10
CA VAL A 239 -9.23 -1.39 16.46
C VAL A 239 -10.41 -1.83 17.32
N LEU A 240 -10.21 -2.87 18.11
CA LEU A 240 -11.13 -3.29 19.17
C LEU A 240 -10.41 -3.17 20.50
N ILE A 241 -10.93 -2.31 21.37
CA ILE A 241 -10.47 -2.19 22.75
C ILE A 241 -11.45 -2.92 23.64
N ILE A 242 -10.94 -3.82 24.48
CA ILE A 242 -11.73 -4.51 25.50
C ILE A 242 -11.35 -3.94 26.86
N GLY A 243 -12.26 -3.18 27.46
CA GLY A 243 -12.06 -2.51 28.74
C GLY A 243 -12.90 -3.15 29.86
N ASP A 244 -12.27 -3.46 30.98
CA ASP A 244 -12.93 -3.96 32.19
C ASP A 244 -13.20 -2.86 33.23
N GLY A 245 -12.83 -1.61 32.91
CA GLY A 245 -12.94 -0.46 33.79
C GLY A 245 -11.73 -0.21 34.69
N SER A 246 -10.65 -0.99 34.56
CA SER A 246 -9.42 -0.83 35.34
C SER A 246 -8.48 0.25 34.82
N VAL A 247 -8.64 0.65 33.55
CA VAL A 247 -7.80 1.63 32.85
C VAL A 247 -8.51 2.98 32.79
N ASP A 248 -7.73 4.06 32.87
CA ASP A 248 -8.22 5.42 32.72
C ASP A 248 -8.95 5.59 31.39
N PRO A 249 -10.22 6.06 31.40
CA PRO A 249 -11.00 6.28 30.18
C PRO A 249 -10.34 7.21 29.16
N ASP A 250 -9.51 8.16 29.58
CA ASP A 250 -8.82 9.07 28.67
C ASP A 250 -7.79 8.33 27.79
N TRP A 251 -7.12 7.31 28.31
CA TRP A 251 -6.22 6.48 27.52
C TRP A 251 -6.98 5.65 26.48
N ILE A 252 -8.13 5.09 26.86
CA ILE A 252 -9.00 4.37 25.92
C ILE A 252 -9.48 5.31 24.81
N ALA A 253 -9.84 6.55 25.16
CA ALA A 253 -10.27 7.54 24.21
C ALA A 253 -9.15 7.91 23.23
N LEU A 254 -7.91 8.08 23.70
CA LEU A 254 -6.74 8.37 22.85
C LEU A 254 -6.45 7.24 21.88
N ASP A 255 -6.51 5.98 22.32
CA ASP A 255 -6.33 4.81 21.45
C ASP A 255 -7.42 4.72 20.37
N LEU A 256 -8.68 4.98 20.71
CA LEU A 256 -9.77 5.02 19.75
C LEU A 256 -9.59 6.17 18.73
N PHE A 257 -9.15 7.35 19.18
CA PHE A 257 -8.88 8.48 18.31
C PHE A 257 -7.71 8.23 17.38
N ALA A 258 -6.63 7.61 17.85
CA ALA A 258 -5.48 7.26 17.03
C ALA A 258 -5.85 6.39 15.82
N GLN A 259 -6.86 5.50 15.98
CA GLN A 259 -7.38 4.72 14.85
C GLN A 259 -8.40 5.51 14.03
N ALA A 260 -9.28 6.27 14.67
CA ALA A 260 -10.36 6.98 13.98
C ALA A 260 -9.85 8.13 13.08
N GLU A 261 -8.70 8.75 13.41
CA GLU A 261 -8.11 9.81 12.60
C GLU A 261 -7.48 9.31 11.29
N HIS A 262 -7.17 7.99 11.21
CA HIS A 262 -6.41 7.41 10.13
C HIS A 262 -7.15 7.46 8.78
N ASP A 263 -8.47 7.14 8.78
CA ASP A 263 -9.31 7.12 7.57
C ASP A 263 -10.79 7.26 7.92
N GLU A 264 -11.61 7.74 6.97
CA GLU A 264 -13.07 7.86 7.16
C GLU A 264 -13.77 6.49 7.27
N ASP A 265 -13.19 5.45 6.69
CA ASP A 265 -13.67 4.06 6.79
C ASP A 265 -13.03 3.30 7.96
N ALA A 266 -12.10 3.93 8.72
CA ALA A 266 -11.50 3.33 9.91
C ALA A 266 -12.58 3.06 10.98
N ARG A 267 -12.44 1.94 11.68
CA ARG A 267 -13.37 1.54 12.74
C ARG A 267 -12.65 1.45 14.07
N ALA A 268 -13.17 2.20 15.03
CA ALA A 268 -12.72 2.17 16.41
C ALA A 268 -13.87 1.64 17.28
N LEU A 269 -13.67 0.49 17.89
CA LEU A 269 -14.66 -0.25 18.64
C LEU A 269 -14.24 -0.37 20.11
N LEU A 270 -15.15 -0.11 21.02
CA LEU A 270 -14.95 -0.34 22.45
C LEU A 270 -15.99 -1.37 22.97
N LEU A 271 -15.48 -2.45 23.52
CA LEU A 271 -16.25 -3.40 24.31
C LEU A 271 -15.94 -3.18 25.78
N GLY A 272 -16.94 -2.80 26.57
CA GLY A 272 -16.78 -2.52 28.00
C GLY A 272 -17.96 -3.03 28.82
N ARG A 273 -17.73 -3.23 30.12
CA ARG A 273 -18.83 -3.40 31.09
C ARG A 273 -19.46 -2.04 31.38
N ARG A 274 -20.74 -2.06 31.70
CA ARG A 274 -21.45 -0.90 32.26
C ARG A 274 -20.97 -0.58 33.67
#